data_0ab4d23bef23bc463e7d4474c339a17d
#
_entry.id   0ab4d23bef23bc463e7d4474c339a17d
#
_cell.length_a   1.000
_cell.length_b   1.000
_cell.length_c   1.000
_cell.angle_alpha   90.00
_cell.angle_beta   90.00
_cell.angle_gamma   90.00
#
_symmetry.space_group_name_H-M   'P 1'
#
loop_
_entity.id
_entity.type
_entity.pdbx_description
1 polymer ?
#
loop_
_entity_poly.entity_id
_entity_poly.type
_entity_poly.pdbx_seq_one_letter_code
_entity_poly.pdbx_strand_id
1 'polypeptide(L)'
;MFKAQRGLKICYKVEDKILSQHFKTIEDFLQTEFPKSNNPLSPTLDTEITEIKWNGSTISIPNKIRTVRDLTDLLSKENVENIFISNRDVRLHKIKPKHDDLIRKSTYSIEYVHSKVKDVLFEKDKRNAKVDFDGDLIKGNSKRYQTFFTKGCKCSVCGIEGQYFAKERHLQDKSYHLNLYAVDDNGDEILMTKDHILPRSKGGIDDISNYQTMCK
;
A
#
# COMPACT_ATOMS: atom_id res chain seq x y z
N MET A 1 0.96 -20.17 17.21
CA MET A 1 1.00 -19.28 16.03
C MET A 1 -0.33 -19.45 15.30
N PHE A 2 -1.27 -18.52 15.48
CA PHE A 2 -2.57 -18.58 14.81
C PHE A 2 -2.36 -18.15 13.36
N LYS A 3 -2.61 -19.07 12.40
CA LYS A 3 -2.61 -18.72 10.96
C LYS A 3 -3.71 -17.70 10.73
N ALA A 4 -3.36 -16.52 10.20
CA ALA A 4 -4.34 -15.54 9.77
C ALA A 4 -5.33 -16.21 8.80
N GLN A 5 -6.62 -16.04 9.06
CA GLN A 5 -7.67 -16.65 8.26
C GLN A 5 -7.72 -15.93 6.92
N ARG A 6 -7.38 -16.63 5.82
CA ARG A 6 -7.43 -16.06 4.45
C ARG A 6 -8.90 -15.92 4.03
N GLY A 7 -9.18 -14.87 3.24
CA GLY A 7 -10.51 -14.60 2.71
C GLY A 7 -11.13 -13.32 3.25
N LEU A 8 -12.43 -13.14 2.97
CA LEU A 8 -13.23 -11.98 3.34
C LEU A 8 -14.00 -12.27 4.63
N LYS A 9 -13.80 -11.47 5.66
CA LYS A 9 -14.62 -11.49 6.88
C LYS A 9 -15.39 -10.17 6.96
N ILE A 10 -16.69 -10.25 7.14
CA ILE A 10 -17.58 -9.09 7.28
C ILE A 10 -18.24 -9.17 8.66
N CYS A 11 -18.21 -8.06 9.38
CA CYS A 11 -18.94 -7.88 10.63
C CYS A 11 -20.16 -7.01 10.38
N TYR A 12 -21.31 -7.44 10.83
CA TYR A 12 -22.62 -6.82 10.65
C TYR A 12 -23.19 -6.36 11.98
N LYS A 13 -23.90 -5.24 11.97
CA LYS A 13 -24.74 -4.84 13.09
C LYS A 13 -26.18 -5.30 12.82
N VAL A 14 -26.65 -6.23 13.64
CA VAL A 14 -28.02 -6.73 13.60
C VAL A 14 -28.62 -6.48 14.99
N GLU A 15 -29.56 -5.56 15.06
CA GLU A 15 -30.06 -5.01 16.33
C GLU A 15 -28.90 -4.48 17.19
N ASP A 16 -28.77 -4.94 18.46
CA ASP A 16 -27.69 -4.56 19.35
C ASP A 16 -26.49 -5.55 19.34
N LYS A 17 -26.46 -6.47 18.37
CA LYS A 17 -25.41 -7.50 18.29
C LYS A 17 -24.54 -7.29 17.06
N ILE A 18 -23.25 -7.56 17.21
CA ILE A 18 -22.31 -7.65 16.09
C ILE A 18 -22.12 -9.12 15.74
N LEU A 19 -22.56 -9.50 14.56
CA LEU A 19 -22.36 -10.83 13.98
C LEU A 19 -21.20 -10.76 12.97
N SER A 20 -20.57 -11.89 12.70
CA SER A 20 -19.54 -11.95 11.68
C SER A 20 -19.67 -13.18 10.81
N GLN A 21 -19.40 -13.03 9.53
CA GLN A 21 -19.38 -14.10 8.54
C GLN A 21 -18.06 -14.10 7.79
N HIS A 22 -17.56 -15.29 7.47
CA HIS A 22 -16.30 -15.47 6.75
C HIS A 22 -16.58 -16.18 5.43
N PHE A 23 -16.03 -15.61 4.36
CA PHE A 23 -16.08 -16.12 2.99
C PHE A 23 -14.66 -16.45 2.55
N LYS A 24 -14.45 -17.61 1.93
CA LYS A 24 -13.11 -18.02 1.47
C LYS A 24 -12.63 -17.14 0.31
N THR A 25 -13.56 -16.78 -0.57
CA THR A 25 -13.33 -15.91 -1.72
C THR A 25 -14.38 -14.80 -1.75
N ILE A 26 -14.23 -13.87 -2.65
CA ILE A 26 -15.23 -12.81 -2.89
C ILE A 26 -16.38 -13.35 -3.72
N GLU A 27 -16.09 -14.27 -4.62
CA GLU A 27 -17.10 -14.99 -5.36
C GLU A 27 -18.06 -15.70 -4.41
N ASP A 28 -17.58 -16.34 -3.33
CA ASP A 28 -18.42 -16.94 -2.30
C ASP A 28 -19.35 -15.90 -1.66
N PHE A 29 -18.85 -14.67 -1.41
CA PHE A 29 -19.68 -13.58 -0.89
C PHE A 29 -20.73 -13.14 -1.90
N LEU A 30 -20.34 -12.90 -3.16
CA LEU A 30 -21.24 -12.42 -4.21
C LEU A 30 -22.34 -13.44 -4.58
N GLN A 31 -22.05 -14.73 -4.41
CA GLN A 31 -23.02 -15.82 -4.62
C GLN A 31 -23.93 -16.07 -3.42
N THR A 32 -23.65 -15.42 -2.28
CA THR A 32 -24.47 -15.59 -1.09
C THR A 32 -25.81 -14.88 -1.28
N GLU A 33 -26.89 -15.64 -1.22
CA GLU A 33 -28.23 -15.08 -1.15
C GLU A 33 -28.46 -14.50 0.25
N PHE A 34 -28.48 -13.18 0.35
CA PHE A 34 -28.91 -12.49 1.56
C PHE A 34 -30.44 -12.45 1.58
N PRO A 35 -31.08 -13.24 2.44
CA PRO A 35 -32.53 -13.40 2.39
C PRO A 35 -33.25 -12.06 2.67
N LYS A 36 -34.38 -11.86 2.03
CA LYS A 36 -35.43 -10.94 2.50
C LYS A 36 -36.07 -11.60 3.74
N SER A 37 -35.35 -11.53 4.84
CA SER A 37 -35.48 -12.51 5.91
C SER A 37 -36.57 -12.17 6.92
N ASN A 38 -37.33 -13.19 7.32
CA ASN A 38 -38.13 -13.22 8.54
C ASN A 38 -37.31 -13.70 9.76
N ASN A 39 -35.99 -13.95 9.61
CA ASN A 39 -35.12 -14.30 10.72
C ASN A 39 -34.37 -13.05 11.20
N PRO A 40 -34.68 -12.53 12.38
CA PRO A 40 -34.10 -11.28 12.90
C PRO A 40 -32.58 -11.35 13.12
N LEU A 41 -31.99 -12.53 13.10
CA LEU A 41 -30.55 -12.73 13.31
C LEU A 41 -29.74 -12.97 12.00
N SER A 42 -30.39 -12.93 10.85
CA SER A 42 -29.69 -13.10 9.56
C SER A 42 -29.44 -11.76 8.88
N PRO A 43 -28.20 -11.47 8.40
CA PRO A 43 -27.95 -10.24 7.67
C PRO A 43 -28.75 -10.23 6.36
N THR A 44 -29.29 -9.06 6.02
CA THR A 44 -29.95 -8.75 4.75
C THR A 44 -29.07 -7.82 3.92
N LEU A 45 -29.46 -7.53 2.68
CA LEU A 45 -28.74 -6.54 1.85
C LEU A 45 -28.66 -5.15 2.50
N ASP A 46 -29.63 -4.79 3.33
CA ASP A 46 -29.69 -3.46 3.99
C ASP A 46 -29.04 -3.47 5.39
N THR A 47 -28.46 -4.60 5.79
CA THR A 47 -27.77 -4.70 7.09
C THR A 47 -26.48 -3.86 7.10
N GLU A 48 -26.29 -3.10 8.19
CA GLU A 48 -25.13 -2.24 8.38
C GLU A 48 -23.85 -3.07 8.57
N ILE A 49 -22.79 -2.70 7.82
CA ILE A 49 -21.46 -3.27 7.96
C ILE A 49 -20.66 -2.41 8.94
N THR A 50 -20.10 -3.04 9.97
CA THR A 50 -19.28 -2.37 10.98
C THR A 50 -17.78 -2.56 10.76
N GLU A 51 -17.39 -3.68 10.17
CA GLU A 51 -16.00 -4.00 9.88
C GLU A 51 -15.88 -4.95 8.69
N ILE A 52 -14.83 -4.73 7.87
CA ILE A 52 -14.42 -5.67 6.81
C ILE A 52 -12.98 -6.07 7.06
N LYS A 53 -12.69 -7.38 6.98
CA LYS A 53 -11.31 -7.90 6.99
C LYS A 53 -11.03 -8.68 5.72
N TRP A 54 -9.87 -8.42 5.12
CA TRP A 54 -9.36 -9.20 4.00
C TRP A 54 -8.02 -9.82 4.37
N ASN A 55 -7.94 -11.13 4.25
CA ASN A 55 -6.75 -11.92 4.63
C ASN A 55 -6.23 -11.60 6.04
N GLY A 56 -7.16 -11.42 7.00
CA GLY A 56 -6.86 -11.12 8.39
C GLY A 56 -6.62 -9.63 8.71
N SER A 57 -6.46 -8.78 7.71
CA SER A 57 -6.27 -7.33 7.91
C SER A 57 -7.60 -6.58 7.86
N THR A 58 -7.86 -5.70 8.83
CA THR A 58 -9.05 -4.82 8.81
C THR A 58 -8.92 -3.81 7.67
N ILE A 59 -9.96 -3.67 6.86
CA ILE A 59 -10.04 -2.72 5.76
C ILE A 59 -10.85 -1.50 6.23
N SER A 60 -10.33 -0.29 5.97
CA SER A 60 -11.13 0.91 6.17
C SER A 60 -12.28 0.92 5.19
N ILE A 61 -13.52 0.96 5.72
CA ILE A 61 -14.72 1.03 4.89
C ILE A 61 -14.79 2.47 4.34
N PRO A 62 -14.82 2.68 3.01
CA PRO A 62 -15.08 4.00 2.45
C PRO A 62 -16.41 4.55 2.97
N ASN A 63 -16.51 5.86 3.21
CA ASN A 63 -17.71 6.50 3.77
C ASN A 63 -19.00 6.26 2.97
N LYS A 64 -18.89 5.72 1.75
CA LYS A 64 -20.01 5.39 0.85
C LYS A 64 -20.53 3.96 1.03
N ILE A 65 -19.78 3.08 1.71
CA ILE A 65 -20.16 1.68 1.92
C ILE A 65 -20.61 1.56 3.37
N ARG A 66 -21.91 1.44 3.58
CA ARG A 66 -22.51 1.30 4.91
C ARG A 66 -23.25 -0.02 5.07
N THR A 67 -23.74 -0.59 3.99
CA THR A 67 -24.59 -1.78 3.99
C THR A 67 -23.97 -2.91 3.16
N VAL A 68 -24.50 -4.12 3.34
CA VAL A 68 -24.16 -5.28 2.51
C VAL A 68 -24.43 -5.01 1.03
N ARG A 69 -25.50 -4.28 0.72
CA ARG A 69 -25.85 -3.86 -0.65
C ARG A 69 -24.76 -3.01 -1.28
N ASP A 70 -24.30 -1.97 -0.57
CA ASP A 70 -23.26 -1.08 -1.05
C ASP A 70 -21.98 -1.86 -1.37
N LEU A 71 -21.62 -2.82 -0.50
CA LEU A 71 -20.46 -3.68 -0.69
C LEU A 71 -20.64 -4.61 -1.89
N THR A 72 -21.81 -5.24 -2.03
CA THR A 72 -22.13 -6.13 -3.16
C THR A 72 -22.08 -5.36 -4.48
N ASP A 73 -22.65 -4.16 -4.53
CA ASP A 73 -22.65 -3.31 -5.71
C ASP A 73 -21.25 -2.88 -6.12
N LEU A 74 -20.40 -2.57 -5.14
CA LEU A 74 -19.00 -2.21 -5.38
C LEU A 74 -18.22 -3.40 -5.95
N LEU A 75 -18.30 -4.55 -5.29
CA LEU A 75 -17.56 -5.76 -5.65
C LEU A 75 -18.02 -6.38 -6.98
N SER A 76 -19.26 -6.12 -7.40
CA SER A 76 -19.78 -6.57 -8.69
C SER A 76 -19.33 -5.71 -9.88
N LYS A 77 -18.96 -4.45 -9.64
CA LYS A 77 -18.68 -3.47 -10.70
C LYS A 77 -17.19 -3.29 -10.98
N GLU A 78 -16.32 -3.61 -10.02
CA GLU A 78 -14.89 -3.37 -10.14
C GLU A 78 -14.09 -4.66 -9.95
N ASN A 79 -12.89 -4.71 -10.55
CA ASN A 79 -11.96 -5.80 -10.30
C ASN A 79 -11.53 -5.75 -8.82
N VAL A 80 -11.94 -6.74 -8.10
CA VAL A 80 -11.91 -6.83 -6.64
C VAL A 80 -10.52 -6.69 -6.04
N GLU A 81 -9.50 -7.20 -6.73
CA GLU A 81 -8.11 -7.03 -6.29
C GLU A 81 -7.74 -5.55 -6.21
N ASN A 82 -8.23 -4.73 -7.14
CA ASN A 82 -7.98 -3.28 -7.14
C ASN A 82 -8.67 -2.56 -5.97
N ILE A 83 -9.85 -3.00 -5.56
CA ILE A 83 -10.58 -2.38 -4.44
C ILE A 83 -9.86 -2.63 -3.12
N PHE A 84 -9.41 -3.84 -2.87
CA PHE A 84 -8.70 -4.18 -1.62
C PHE A 84 -7.24 -3.73 -1.63
N ILE A 85 -6.60 -3.66 -2.79
CA ILE A 85 -5.29 -3.05 -2.96
C ILE A 85 -5.39 -1.53 -2.80
N SER A 86 -6.38 -0.86 -3.44
CA SER A 86 -6.59 0.58 -3.28
C SER A 86 -7.02 0.97 -1.86
N ASN A 87 -7.73 0.11 -1.15
CA ASN A 87 -8.04 0.30 0.26
C ASN A 87 -6.84 0.03 1.18
N ARG A 88 -5.87 -0.81 0.80
CA ARG A 88 -4.54 -0.81 1.42
C ARG A 88 -3.86 0.54 1.20
N ASP A 89 -3.92 1.09 -0.01
CA ASP A 89 -3.38 2.41 -0.33
C ASP A 89 -4.08 3.53 0.47
N VAL A 90 -5.39 3.47 0.64
CA VAL A 90 -6.15 4.41 1.49
C VAL A 90 -5.78 4.27 2.97
N ARG A 91 -5.46 3.05 3.44
CA ARG A 91 -4.97 2.82 4.79
C ARG A 91 -3.56 3.39 4.99
N LEU A 92 -2.71 3.24 3.98
CA LEU A 92 -1.36 3.80 3.95
C LEU A 92 -1.39 5.35 3.96
N HIS A 93 -2.41 5.98 3.36
CA HIS A 93 -2.62 7.44 3.45
C HIS A 93 -2.94 7.94 4.86
N LYS A 94 -3.45 7.09 5.76
CA LYS A 94 -3.78 7.46 7.15
C LYS A 94 -2.70 7.08 8.16
N ILE A 95 -1.73 6.23 7.78
CA ILE A 95 -0.58 5.95 8.62
C ILE A 95 0.29 7.20 8.57
N LYS A 96 0.33 7.94 9.69
CA LYS A 96 1.30 9.03 9.84
C LYS A 96 2.68 8.42 9.63
N PRO A 97 3.52 8.99 8.74
CA PRO A 97 4.89 8.52 8.62
C PRO A 97 5.52 8.56 10.00
N LYS A 98 6.32 7.55 10.33
CA LYS A 98 7.01 7.41 11.63
C LYS A 98 7.93 8.62 11.97
N HIS A 99 8.12 9.50 10.97
CA HIS A 99 8.83 10.77 11.08
C HIS A 99 7.80 11.90 11.12
N ASP A 100 7.61 12.51 12.27
CA ASP A 100 6.62 13.57 12.53
C ASP A 100 6.70 14.78 11.58
N ASP A 101 7.82 14.91 10.83
CA ASP A 101 8.13 16.04 9.95
C ASP A 101 7.80 15.77 8.46
N LEU A 102 7.33 14.58 8.09
CA LEU A 102 7.02 14.24 6.70
C LEU A 102 5.56 14.50 6.34
N ILE A 103 5.36 15.29 5.29
CA ILE A 103 4.05 15.50 4.67
C ILE A 103 3.93 14.54 3.50
N ARG A 104 3.00 13.58 3.60
CA ARG A 104 2.67 12.65 2.51
C ARG A 104 1.52 13.23 1.69
N LYS A 105 1.68 13.23 0.35
CA LYS A 105 0.67 13.74 -0.59
C LYS A 105 -0.05 12.61 -1.33
N SER A 106 0.67 11.57 -1.75
CA SER A 106 0.13 10.42 -2.50
C SER A 106 1.04 9.21 -2.39
N THR A 107 0.52 8.04 -2.81
CA THR A 107 1.28 6.80 -2.93
C THR A 107 1.15 6.25 -4.34
N TYR A 108 2.12 5.41 -4.76
CA TYR A 108 2.18 4.82 -6.09
C TYR A 108 2.73 3.41 -6.03
N SER A 109 2.29 2.54 -6.93
CA SER A 109 2.90 1.22 -7.07
C SER A 109 4.34 1.33 -7.60
N ILE A 110 5.13 0.29 -7.34
CA ILE A 110 6.52 0.20 -7.80
C ILE A 110 6.57 0.25 -9.34
N GLU A 111 5.67 -0.47 -10.00
CA GLU A 111 5.57 -0.55 -11.46
C GLU A 111 5.23 0.81 -12.07
N TYR A 112 4.29 1.55 -11.46
CA TYR A 112 3.94 2.89 -11.93
C TYR A 112 5.14 3.83 -11.84
N VAL A 113 5.83 3.87 -10.70
CA VAL A 113 7.01 4.72 -10.53
C VAL A 113 8.11 4.31 -11.52
N HIS A 114 8.37 3.00 -11.67
CA HIS A 114 9.35 2.51 -12.63
C HIS A 114 9.02 2.94 -14.06
N SER A 115 7.77 2.77 -14.49
CA SER A 115 7.33 3.17 -15.83
C SER A 115 7.57 4.65 -16.13
N LYS A 116 7.43 5.51 -15.11
CA LYS A 116 7.63 6.96 -15.20
C LYS A 116 9.11 7.37 -15.23
N VAL A 117 9.97 6.68 -14.47
CA VAL A 117 11.38 7.12 -14.30
C VAL A 117 12.37 6.35 -15.17
N LYS A 118 12.00 5.21 -15.77
CA LYS A 118 12.91 4.31 -16.49
C LYS A 118 13.79 5.02 -17.53
N ASP A 119 13.20 5.95 -18.29
CA ASP A 119 13.89 6.64 -19.39
C ASP A 119 14.87 7.72 -18.90
N VAL A 120 14.67 8.21 -17.65
CA VAL A 120 15.52 9.24 -17.04
C VAL A 120 16.38 8.71 -15.89
N LEU A 121 16.30 7.44 -15.59
CA LEU A 121 16.93 6.83 -14.40
C LEU A 121 18.45 7.06 -14.35
N PHE A 122 19.11 7.07 -15.51
CA PHE A 122 20.55 7.30 -15.66
C PHE A 122 20.88 8.62 -16.37
N GLU A 123 19.87 9.52 -16.56
CA GLU A 123 20.09 10.82 -17.15
C GLU A 123 21.08 11.65 -16.32
N LYS A 124 22.10 12.20 -17.01
CA LYS A 124 23.16 12.99 -16.35
C LYS A 124 22.75 14.44 -16.11
N ASP A 125 21.98 15.03 -17.05
CA ASP A 125 21.48 16.39 -16.84
C ASP A 125 20.30 16.37 -15.87
N LYS A 126 20.50 17.05 -14.73
CA LYS A 126 19.48 17.14 -13.67
C LYS A 126 18.19 17.81 -14.11
N ARG A 127 18.22 18.64 -15.14
CA ARG A 127 17.02 19.32 -15.69
C ARG A 127 16.14 18.35 -16.45
N ASN A 128 16.77 17.48 -17.26
CA ASN A 128 16.09 16.46 -18.05
C ASN A 128 15.64 15.24 -17.22
N ALA A 129 16.15 15.11 -16.00
CA ALA A 129 15.84 14.00 -15.11
C ALA A 129 14.60 14.23 -14.24
N LYS A 130 13.84 15.30 -14.47
CA LYS A 130 12.61 15.57 -13.73
C LYS A 130 11.41 14.90 -14.38
N VAL A 131 10.58 14.25 -13.56
CA VAL A 131 9.37 13.54 -13.97
C VAL A 131 8.18 14.11 -13.20
N ASP A 132 7.08 14.32 -13.89
CA ASP A 132 5.84 14.78 -13.27
C ASP A 132 5.11 13.63 -12.57
N PHE A 133 4.79 13.85 -11.31
CA PHE A 133 3.92 13.02 -10.49
C PHE A 133 2.79 13.87 -9.93
N ASP A 134 1.67 13.89 -10.64
CA ASP A 134 0.46 14.65 -10.29
C ASP A 134 0.74 16.13 -9.98
N GLY A 135 1.42 16.82 -10.93
CA GLY A 135 1.75 18.24 -10.86
C GLY A 135 3.01 18.58 -10.07
N ASP A 136 3.70 17.58 -9.48
CA ASP A 136 4.98 17.81 -8.78
C ASP A 136 6.14 17.22 -9.59
N LEU A 137 7.10 18.06 -9.94
CA LEU A 137 8.31 17.65 -10.66
C LEU A 137 9.31 17.00 -9.69
N ILE A 138 9.44 15.69 -9.77
CA ILE A 138 10.32 14.88 -8.94
C ILE A 138 11.57 14.44 -9.72
N LYS A 139 12.72 14.45 -9.06
CA LYS A 139 13.99 14.00 -9.65
C LYS A 139 13.97 12.48 -9.84
N GLY A 140 13.89 11.99 -11.09
CA GLY A 140 13.80 10.57 -11.45
C GLY A 140 15.15 9.81 -11.42
N ASN A 141 16.30 10.52 -11.52
CA ASN A 141 17.64 9.91 -11.60
C ASN A 141 18.36 9.81 -10.24
N SER A 142 17.61 9.68 -9.12
CA SER A 142 18.24 9.53 -7.81
C SER A 142 18.95 8.18 -7.68
N LYS A 143 20.07 8.16 -6.97
CA LYS A 143 20.82 6.92 -6.71
C LYS A 143 20.00 5.85 -6.00
N ARG A 144 18.98 6.24 -5.19
CA ARG A 144 18.03 5.32 -4.57
C ARG A 144 17.19 4.61 -5.62
N TYR A 145 16.59 5.36 -6.56
CA TYR A 145 15.77 4.74 -7.63
C TYR A 145 16.63 3.86 -8.55
N GLN A 146 17.83 4.31 -8.90
CA GLN A 146 18.78 3.49 -9.64
C GLN A 146 19.00 2.16 -8.91
N THR A 147 19.26 2.18 -7.58
CA THR A 147 19.46 0.96 -6.79
C THR A 147 18.21 0.10 -6.78
N PHE A 148 17.04 0.65 -6.46
CA PHE A 148 15.79 -0.11 -6.37
C PHE A 148 15.42 -0.78 -7.69
N PHE A 149 15.58 -0.08 -8.81
CA PHE A 149 15.20 -0.61 -10.12
C PHE A 149 16.26 -1.48 -10.81
N THR A 150 17.50 -1.48 -10.32
CA THR A 150 18.57 -2.34 -10.85
C THR A 150 18.93 -3.52 -9.94
N LYS A 151 18.78 -3.36 -8.63
CA LYS A 151 19.13 -4.39 -7.62
C LYS A 151 17.89 -5.00 -6.95
N GLY A 152 16.71 -4.46 -7.24
CA GLY A 152 15.44 -4.87 -6.64
C GLY A 152 15.07 -4.08 -5.38
N CYS A 153 13.79 -4.19 -5.00
CA CYS A 153 13.21 -3.51 -3.85
C CYS A 153 13.28 -4.32 -2.55
N LYS A 154 14.01 -5.44 -2.53
CA LYS A 154 14.13 -6.34 -1.39
C LYS A 154 15.36 -6.00 -0.55
N CYS A 155 15.20 -5.93 0.77
CA CYS A 155 16.33 -5.73 1.69
C CYS A 155 17.34 -6.88 1.57
N SER A 156 18.60 -6.56 1.32
CA SER A 156 19.66 -7.57 1.16
C SER A 156 20.04 -8.29 2.45
N VAL A 157 19.61 -7.80 3.61
CA VAL A 157 19.92 -8.38 4.93
C VAL A 157 18.76 -9.21 5.46
N CYS A 158 17.58 -8.60 5.65
CA CYS A 158 16.44 -9.27 6.29
C CYS A 158 15.42 -9.82 5.29
N GLY A 159 15.53 -9.48 4.00
CA GLY A 159 14.63 -9.98 2.97
C GLY A 159 13.26 -9.33 2.89
N ILE A 160 12.95 -8.32 3.73
CA ILE A 160 11.69 -7.59 3.61
C ILE A 160 11.62 -6.87 2.27
N GLU A 161 10.45 -6.88 1.64
CA GLU A 161 10.26 -6.34 0.30
C GLU A 161 9.50 -5.01 0.32
N GLY A 162 10.04 -4.01 -0.40
CA GLY A 162 9.34 -2.75 -0.62
C GLY A 162 8.05 -2.98 -1.39
N GLN A 163 6.98 -2.32 -1.00
CA GLN A 163 5.64 -2.56 -1.53
C GLN A 163 5.10 -1.37 -2.33
N TYR A 164 5.46 -0.14 -1.98
CA TYR A 164 4.95 1.05 -2.64
C TYR A 164 5.87 2.26 -2.41
N PHE A 165 5.72 3.26 -3.26
CA PHE A 165 6.34 4.55 -3.09
C PHE A 165 5.37 5.57 -2.52
N ALA A 166 5.81 6.36 -1.53
CA ALA A 166 5.08 7.51 -1.02
C ALA A 166 5.71 8.80 -1.54
N LYS A 167 4.90 9.71 -2.07
CA LYS A 167 5.30 11.07 -2.44
C LYS A 167 5.26 11.94 -1.19
N GLU A 168 6.43 12.32 -0.71
CA GLU A 168 6.61 12.98 0.57
C GLU A 168 7.62 14.11 0.48
N ARG A 169 7.52 15.04 1.43
CA ARG A 169 8.52 16.07 1.67
C ARG A 169 8.59 16.39 3.16
N HIS A 170 9.72 16.86 3.63
CA HIS A 170 9.78 17.50 4.96
C HIS A 170 9.02 18.83 4.94
N LEU A 171 8.53 19.25 6.11
CA LEU A 171 7.77 20.48 6.24
C LEU A 171 8.52 21.71 5.68
N GLN A 172 9.84 21.71 5.81
CA GLN A 172 10.74 22.78 5.35
C GLN A 172 11.14 22.65 3.88
N ASP A 173 10.94 21.49 3.24
CA ASP A 173 11.34 21.25 1.86
C ASP A 173 10.33 21.84 0.89
N LYS A 174 10.84 22.46 -0.18
CA LYS A 174 10.01 22.99 -1.28
C LYS A 174 9.59 21.91 -2.28
N SER A 175 10.31 20.79 -2.34
CA SER A 175 10.12 19.74 -3.36
C SER A 175 9.75 18.40 -2.73
N TYR A 176 8.81 17.72 -3.38
CA TYR A 176 8.48 16.33 -3.05
C TYR A 176 9.55 15.37 -3.58
N HIS A 177 9.66 14.22 -2.93
CA HIS A 177 10.45 13.08 -3.36
C HIS A 177 9.65 11.79 -3.12
N LEU A 178 10.07 10.68 -3.72
CA LEU A 178 9.44 9.39 -3.51
C LEU A 178 10.28 8.58 -2.53
N ASN A 179 9.65 8.08 -1.48
CA ASN A 179 10.23 7.12 -0.53
C ASN A 179 9.60 5.75 -0.74
N LEU A 180 10.42 4.72 -0.86
CA LEU A 180 9.98 3.33 -0.94
C LEU A 180 9.73 2.80 0.48
N TYR A 181 8.60 2.16 0.70
CA TYR A 181 8.23 1.54 1.96
C TYR A 181 7.95 0.04 1.79
N ALA A 182 8.44 -0.73 2.74
CA ALA A 182 7.94 -2.06 3.06
C ALA A 182 6.94 -1.95 4.20
N VAL A 183 6.10 -2.97 4.37
CA VAL A 183 5.19 -3.09 5.51
C VAL A 183 5.47 -4.44 6.17
N ASP A 184 5.73 -4.44 7.45
CA ASP A 184 5.98 -5.65 8.21
C ASP A 184 4.68 -6.40 8.61
N ASP A 185 4.83 -7.53 9.28
CA ASP A 185 3.70 -8.36 9.70
C ASP A 185 2.77 -7.67 10.71
N ASN A 186 3.25 -6.63 11.39
CA ASN A 186 2.45 -5.81 12.31
C ASN A 186 1.70 -4.69 11.59
N GLY A 187 2.01 -4.45 10.32
CA GLY A 187 1.48 -3.35 9.53
C GLY A 187 2.27 -2.05 9.68
N ASP A 188 3.47 -2.10 10.28
CA ASP A 188 4.36 -0.96 10.41
C ASP A 188 5.11 -0.67 9.11
N GLU A 189 5.17 0.61 8.74
CA GLU A 189 5.93 1.06 7.58
C GLU A 189 7.42 1.09 7.89
N ILE A 190 8.19 0.45 7.02
CA ILE A 190 9.65 0.40 7.09
C ILE A 190 10.22 1.10 5.87
N LEU A 191 10.95 2.20 6.09
CA LEU A 191 11.59 2.95 5.02
C LEU A 191 12.69 2.11 4.37
N MET A 192 12.62 1.96 3.04
CA MET A 192 13.67 1.35 2.24
C MET A 192 14.65 2.41 1.75
N THR A 193 15.92 2.09 1.79
CA THR A 193 17.00 3.00 1.37
C THR A 193 18.05 2.26 0.55
N LYS A 194 18.92 3.01 -0.11
CA LYS A 194 20.17 2.48 -0.63
C LYS A 194 21.24 2.49 0.45
N ASP A 195 22.08 1.49 0.48
CA ASP A 195 23.27 1.47 1.30
C ASP A 195 24.49 1.01 0.47
N HIS A 196 25.70 1.21 1.00
CA HIS A 196 26.93 0.74 0.38
C HIS A 196 27.25 -0.69 0.84
N ILE A 197 27.53 -1.58 -0.12
CA ILE A 197 28.00 -2.95 0.17
C ILE A 197 29.34 -2.87 0.90
N LEU A 198 30.31 -2.13 0.35
CA LEU A 198 31.55 -1.76 1.03
C LEU A 198 31.40 -0.32 1.54
N PRO A 199 31.42 -0.08 2.86
CA PRO A 199 31.29 1.25 3.43
C PRO A 199 32.32 2.24 2.90
N ARG A 200 31.95 3.50 2.71
CA ARG A 200 32.85 4.57 2.24
C ARG A 200 34.08 4.74 3.15
N SER A 201 33.89 4.58 4.45
CA SER A 201 35.00 4.62 5.45
C SER A 201 36.01 3.51 5.24
N LYS A 202 35.68 2.45 4.49
CA LYS A 202 36.56 1.33 4.14
C LYS A 202 36.99 1.36 2.65
N GLY A 203 36.86 2.50 1.97
CA GLY A 203 37.25 2.67 0.58
C GLY A 203 36.17 2.31 -0.44
N GLY A 204 34.93 2.10 0.00
CA GLY A 204 33.80 1.83 -0.92
C GLY A 204 33.52 3.03 -1.84
N ILE A 205 33.34 2.74 -3.13
CA ILE A 205 33.05 3.75 -4.15
C ILE A 205 31.56 4.15 -4.13
N ASP A 206 31.27 5.37 -4.59
CA ASP A 206 29.91 5.91 -4.68
C ASP A 206 29.31 5.60 -6.07
N ASP A 207 29.20 4.32 -6.38
CA ASP A 207 28.75 3.78 -7.66
C ASP A 207 27.68 2.71 -7.49
N ILE A 208 26.83 2.50 -8.52
CA ILE A 208 25.71 1.55 -8.52
C ILE A 208 26.18 0.11 -8.27
N SER A 209 27.38 -0.24 -8.68
CA SER A 209 27.97 -1.56 -8.42
C SER A 209 28.18 -1.83 -6.94
N ASN A 210 28.38 -0.78 -6.14
CA ASN A 210 28.61 -0.83 -4.68
C ASN A 210 27.35 -0.48 -3.86
N TYR A 211 26.15 -0.47 -4.49
CA TYR A 211 24.93 -0.21 -3.76
C TYR A 211 24.06 -1.46 -3.61
N GLN A 212 23.30 -1.49 -2.53
CA GLN A 212 22.29 -2.49 -2.23
C GLN A 212 21.05 -1.84 -1.62
N THR A 213 19.91 -2.52 -1.72
CA THR A 213 18.67 -2.10 -1.07
C THR A 213 18.69 -2.57 0.39
N MET A 214 18.39 -1.66 1.31
CA MET A 214 18.34 -1.93 2.75
C MET A 214 17.05 -1.35 3.34
N CYS A 215 16.52 -2.00 4.37
CA CYS A 215 15.54 -1.39 5.27
C CYS A 215 16.26 -0.55 6.35
N LYS A 216 15.55 0.43 6.90
CA LYS A 216 16.09 1.37 7.89
C LYS A 216 15.48 1.11 9.26
#